data_834ba01708ee95cb8d01b5374cfe68c3
#
_entry.id   834ba01708ee95cb8d01b5374cfe68c3
#
_cell.length_a   1.000
_cell.length_b   1.000
_cell.length_c   1.000
_cell.angle_alpha   90.00
_cell.angle_beta   90.00
_cell.angle_gamma   90.00
#
_symmetry.space_group_name_H-M   'P 1'
#
loop_
_entity.id
_entity.type
_entity.pdbx_description
1 polymer ?
#
loop_
_entity_poly.entity_id
_entity_poly.type
_entity_poly.pdbx_seq_one_letter_code
_entity_poly.pdbx_strand_id
1 'polypeptide(L)'
;NFLHGINMLDTELQINGTTVKASQISGYQQTLDMRQGVFCGEFDYQSLARVEYQYTSLRHLPYSCLLRVQIIPKENIEVTVANILTVHESLRNPQESFNRIFNGKTAIDFCTSIAKSPTRELEIGACSSFVFDDSFPRPEVCHRSARGVGVHTQEFTVRLQAGQPYTFSIIGTTLSSATHADVKNEVERLTAFAAVEGVERLWSKHIAAWDQLWESDIVIEGDLQSQQDIHSMLYHTYAFVREGSGLSCSPMGLSGFGYNGHVFWDADTWIFPALLLLHPELAESMIEYRYQRLDAARHNAFMHGYKGAMYPWESSDKGNEDNTVTNIYGPFENHITGDVAMAAWQYYAVTQDLEWLRQKGFPILSAAAEYWVSRSEPNEAGEYEIRNVIGADEWNQNPQGGKNVNNNAYTNGVAKSTLEAACKAARLLNVKSDPMWTTVAEKLCFRKLANGVTAEHDTYDGAVT
;
A
#
# COMPACT_ATOMS: atom_id res chain seq x y z
N ASN A 1 -6.83 0.80 11.92
CA ASN A 1 -7.91 1.15 10.96
C ASN A 1 -7.38 2.09 9.90
N PHE A 2 -7.83 1.96 8.65
CA PHE A 2 -7.54 2.90 7.58
C PHE A 2 -7.85 4.33 8.00
N LEU A 3 -6.95 5.23 7.70
CA LEU A 3 -7.18 6.65 7.78
C LEU A 3 -7.74 7.12 6.44
N HIS A 4 -8.98 7.60 6.42
CA HIS A 4 -9.57 8.15 5.21
C HIS A 4 -8.82 9.41 4.77
N GLY A 5 -8.48 9.49 3.49
CA GLY A 5 -7.97 10.70 2.86
C GLY A 5 -9.11 11.69 2.56
N ILE A 6 -8.73 12.88 2.12
CA ILE A 6 -9.66 13.88 1.57
C ILE A 6 -9.70 13.65 0.06
N ASN A 7 -10.91 13.44 -0.50
CA ASN A 7 -11.05 13.36 -1.95
C ASN A 7 -10.78 14.74 -2.56
N MET A 8 -9.85 14.81 -3.51
CA MET A 8 -9.33 16.08 -4.05
C MET A 8 -9.51 16.20 -5.58
N LEU A 9 -9.98 15.15 -6.26
CA LEU A 9 -10.20 15.14 -7.71
C LEU A 9 -11.68 15.04 -8.10
N ASP A 10 -12.61 15.05 -7.13
CA ASP A 10 -14.03 15.02 -7.46
C ASP A 10 -14.41 16.22 -8.32
N THR A 11 -15.16 15.96 -9.40
CA THR A 11 -15.42 16.94 -10.45
C THR A 11 -16.87 16.89 -10.89
N GLU A 12 -17.54 18.03 -10.83
CA GLU A 12 -18.89 18.21 -11.34
C GLU A 12 -18.86 19.09 -12.61
N LEU A 13 -19.55 18.64 -13.64
CA LEU A 13 -19.74 19.38 -14.88
C LEU A 13 -21.17 19.89 -14.97
N GLN A 14 -21.34 21.16 -15.36
CA GLN A 14 -22.61 21.73 -15.77
C GLN A 14 -22.50 22.22 -17.21
N ILE A 15 -23.45 21.87 -18.06
CA ILE A 15 -23.50 22.30 -19.45
C ILE A 15 -24.80 23.10 -19.63
N ASN A 16 -24.69 24.34 -20.08
CA ASN A 16 -25.79 25.28 -20.21
C ASN A 16 -26.62 25.41 -18.93
N GLY A 17 -25.95 25.46 -17.76
CA GLY A 17 -26.56 25.56 -16.44
C GLY A 17 -27.19 24.28 -15.89
N THR A 18 -27.07 23.15 -16.60
CA THR A 18 -27.60 21.84 -16.16
C THR A 18 -26.48 20.92 -15.75
N THR A 19 -26.53 20.40 -14.53
CA THR A 19 -25.55 19.42 -14.02
C THR A 19 -25.65 18.11 -14.83
N VAL A 20 -24.51 17.64 -15.34
CA VAL A 20 -24.38 16.37 -16.06
C VAL A 20 -24.62 15.22 -15.09
N LYS A 21 -25.58 14.36 -15.40
CA LYS A 21 -25.92 13.17 -14.58
C LYS A 21 -25.71 11.89 -15.37
N ALA A 22 -25.41 10.80 -14.68
CA ALA A 22 -25.21 9.48 -15.30
C ALA A 22 -26.40 9.01 -16.17
N SER A 23 -27.62 9.42 -15.83
CA SER A 23 -28.84 9.10 -16.64
C SER A 23 -28.95 9.87 -17.95
N GLN A 24 -28.11 10.86 -18.19
CA GLN A 24 -28.12 11.76 -19.34
C GLN A 24 -26.93 11.53 -20.28
N ILE A 25 -26.03 10.63 -19.94
CA ILE A 25 -24.87 10.27 -20.75
C ILE A 25 -25.13 9.01 -21.57
N SER A 26 -24.42 8.88 -22.68
CA SER A 26 -24.40 7.70 -23.53
C SER A 26 -22.97 7.40 -24.00
N GLY A 27 -22.78 6.22 -24.61
CA GLY A 27 -21.44 5.84 -25.10
C GLY A 27 -20.36 5.79 -24.02
N TYR A 28 -20.74 5.60 -22.75
CA TYR A 28 -19.77 5.55 -21.65
C TYR A 28 -18.85 4.35 -21.81
N GLN A 29 -17.55 4.63 -21.81
CA GLN A 29 -16.50 3.62 -21.81
C GLN A 29 -15.46 3.98 -20.76
N GLN A 30 -14.84 2.96 -20.17
CA GLN A 30 -13.71 3.13 -19.28
C GLN A 30 -12.63 2.10 -19.58
N THR A 31 -11.39 2.48 -19.40
CA THR A 31 -10.24 1.63 -19.67
C THR A 31 -9.15 1.93 -18.61
N LEU A 32 -8.53 0.88 -18.10
CA LEU A 32 -7.30 1.01 -17.31
C LEU A 32 -6.13 0.62 -18.20
N ASP A 33 -5.29 1.59 -18.55
CA ASP A 33 -4.01 1.31 -19.18
C ASP A 33 -3.02 0.91 -18.07
N MET A 34 -2.85 -0.40 -17.90
CA MET A 34 -1.97 -0.96 -16.87
C MET A 34 -0.48 -0.69 -17.15
N ARG A 35 -0.09 -0.56 -18.43
CA ARG A 35 1.29 -0.24 -18.79
C ARG A 35 1.68 1.16 -18.35
N GLN A 36 0.77 2.11 -18.51
CA GLN A 36 1.01 3.50 -18.16
C GLN A 36 0.50 3.89 -16.76
N GLY A 37 -0.27 3.02 -16.10
CA GLY A 37 -0.90 3.31 -14.82
C GLY A 37 -1.91 4.46 -14.91
N VAL A 38 -2.70 4.48 -15.99
CA VAL A 38 -3.66 5.55 -16.30
C VAL A 38 -5.07 4.98 -16.45
N PHE A 39 -6.02 5.58 -15.74
CA PHE A 39 -7.42 5.31 -15.96
C PHE A 39 -8.00 6.33 -16.94
N CYS A 40 -8.67 5.85 -17.97
CA CYS A 40 -9.33 6.63 -19.00
C CYS A 40 -10.82 6.42 -18.96
N GLY A 41 -11.60 7.47 -19.17
CA GLY A 41 -13.03 7.39 -19.36
C GLY A 41 -13.52 8.36 -20.42
N GLU A 42 -14.61 8.02 -21.07
CA GLU A 42 -15.24 8.87 -22.08
C GLU A 42 -16.75 8.68 -22.10
N PHE A 43 -17.47 9.73 -22.47
CA PHE A 43 -18.92 9.68 -22.67
C PHE A 43 -19.41 10.82 -23.55
N ASP A 44 -20.57 10.60 -24.13
CA ASP A 44 -21.36 11.65 -24.81
C ASP A 44 -22.43 12.19 -23.85
N TYR A 45 -22.49 13.51 -23.69
CA TYR A 45 -23.59 14.18 -23.00
C TYR A 45 -24.59 14.70 -24.01
N GLN A 46 -25.68 13.97 -24.19
CA GLN A 46 -26.74 14.24 -25.17
C GLN A 46 -26.14 14.47 -26.58
N SER A 47 -26.68 15.47 -27.33
CA SER A 47 -26.09 15.93 -28.59
C SER A 47 -25.08 17.08 -28.43
N LEU A 48 -24.80 17.49 -27.20
CA LEU A 48 -24.10 18.75 -26.89
C LEU A 48 -22.58 18.64 -26.84
N ALA A 49 -22.05 17.58 -26.24
CA ALA A 49 -20.61 17.43 -26.09
C ALA A 49 -20.19 15.97 -25.93
N ARG A 50 -18.94 15.66 -26.31
CA ARG A 50 -18.19 14.49 -25.85
C ARG A 50 -17.21 14.93 -24.77
N VAL A 51 -17.08 14.14 -23.74
CA VAL A 51 -16.12 14.35 -22.63
C VAL A 51 -15.20 13.16 -22.55
N GLU A 52 -13.89 13.43 -22.53
CA GLU A 52 -12.84 12.46 -22.35
C GLU A 52 -12.03 12.85 -21.11
N TYR A 53 -11.68 11.89 -20.25
CA TYR A 53 -10.88 12.17 -19.08
C TYR A 53 -9.88 11.07 -18.78
N GLN A 54 -8.78 11.47 -18.21
CA GLN A 54 -7.69 10.59 -17.80
C GLN A 54 -7.25 10.99 -16.40
N TYR A 55 -7.08 10.03 -15.50
CA TYR A 55 -6.50 10.32 -14.20
C TYR A 55 -5.48 9.28 -13.77
N THR A 56 -4.55 9.71 -12.92
CA THR A 56 -3.50 8.86 -12.37
C THR A 56 -2.97 9.39 -11.04
N SER A 57 -2.51 8.48 -10.20
CA SER A 57 -1.58 8.77 -9.09
C SER A 57 -0.18 8.85 -9.68
N LEU A 58 0.47 10.02 -9.59
CA LEU A 58 1.78 10.25 -10.22
C LEU A 58 2.85 9.34 -9.60
N ARG A 59 3.39 8.39 -10.39
CA ARG A 59 4.34 7.40 -9.86
C ARG A 59 5.62 8.04 -9.33
N HIS A 60 6.10 9.12 -9.95
CA HIS A 60 7.29 9.85 -9.54
C HIS A 60 7.05 10.91 -8.45
N LEU A 61 5.78 11.24 -8.14
CA LEU A 61 5.38 12.17 -7.06
C LEU A 61 4.45 11.47 -6.08
N PRO A 62 4.95 11.00 -4.92
CA PRO A 62 4.24 10.03 -4.08
C PRO A 62 2.91 10.53 -3.49
N TYR A 63 2.69 11.82 -3.38
CA TYR A 63 1.50 12.41 -2.74
C TYR A 63 0.58 13.13 -3.72
N SER A 64 0.84 13.04 -5.03
CA SER A 64 0.16 13.85 -6.04
C SER A 64 -0.58 13.01 -7.06
N CYS A 65 -1.74 13.50 -7.47
CA CYS A 65 -2.58 12.93 -8.51
C CYS A 65 -2.83 13.98 -9.60
N LEU A 66 -3.14 13.52 -10.80
CA LEU A 66 -3.45 14.34 -11.95
C LEU A 66 -4.71 13.83 -12.62
N LEU A 67 -5.67 14.73 -12.83
CA LEU A 67 -6.83 14.55 -13.69
C LEU A 67 -6.70 15.48 -14.89
N ARG A 68 -6.85 14.94 -16.10
CA ARG A 68 -6.94 15.70 -17.36
C ARG A 68 -8.31 15.45 -17.97
N VAL A 69 -8.97 16.53 -18.36
CA VAL A 69 -10.31 16.47 -18.98
C VAL A 69 -10.28 17.24 -20.28
N GLN A 70 -10.83 16.61 -21.33
CA GLN A 70 -11.07 17.25 -22.61
C GLN A 70 -12.57 17.26 -22.89
N ILE A 71 -13.10 18.44 -23.25
CA ILE A 71 -14.48 18.63 -23.65
C ILE A 71 -14.50 18.99 -25.13
N ILE A 72 -15.19 18.18 -25.93
CA ILE A 72 -15.35 18.37 -27.38
C ILE A 72 -16.80 18.80 -27.63
N PRO A 73 -17.08 20.11 -27.72
CA PRO A 73 -18.43 20.61 -27.91
C PRO A 73 -18.91 20.34 -29.33
N LYS A 74 -20.13 19.81 -29.48
CA LYS A 74 -20.81 19.60 -30.76
C LYS A 74 -21.63 20.82 -31.20
N GLU A 75 -21.97 21.68 -30.23
CA GLU A 75 -22.68 22.96 -30.39
C GLU A 75 -21.96 24.02 -29.54
N ASN A 76 -22.34 25.30 -29.69
CA ASN A 76 -21.85 26.35 -28.78
C ASN A 76 -22.48 26.15 -27.42
N ILE A 77 -21.68 25.95 -26.40
CA ILE A 77 -22.13 25.65 -25.03
C ILE A 77 -21.40 26.51 -24.00
N GLU A 78 -22.05 26.72 -22.88
CA GLU A 78 -21.40 27.24 -21.67
C GLU A 78 -21.16 26.06 -20.71
N VAL A 79 -19.93 25.94 -20.24
CA VAL A 79 -19.52 24.87 -19.34
C VAL A 79 -19.05 25.47 -18.03
N THR A 80 -19.63 25.01 -16.92
CA THR A 80 -19.11 25.27 -15.58
C THR A 80 -18.48 23.96 -15.04
N VAL A 81 -17.27 24.06 -14.57
CA VAL A 81 -16.52 22.94 -13.96
C VAL A 81 -16.29 23.27 -12.51
N ALA A 82 -16.72 22.41 -11.62
CA ALA A 82 -16.42 22.47 -10.20
C ALA A 82 -15.50 21.31 -9.81
N ASN A 83 -14.39 21.65 -9.12
CA ASN A 83 -13.57 20.66 -8.40
C ASN A 83 -13.94 20.74 -6.92
N ILE A 84 -14.18 19.57 -6.32
CA ILE A 84 -14.77 19.45 -4.99
C ILE A 84 -13.84 18.66 -4.09
N LEU A 85 -13.40 19.26 -3.00
CA LEU A 85 -12.69 18.57 -1.93
C LEU A 85 -13.73 18.13 -0.88
N THR A 86 -13.78 16.83 -0.62
CA THR A 86 -14.70 16.27 0.36
C THR A 86 -13.94 15.62 1.49
N VAL A 87 -14.12 16.15 2.69
CA VAL A 87 -13.59 15.58 3.93
C VAL A 87 -14.53 14.45 4.36
N HIS A 88 -14.00 13.24 4.52
CA HIS A 88 -14.78 12.08 4.95
C HIS A 88 -15.40 12.31 6.34
N GLU A 89 -16.62 11.83 6.56
CA GLU A 89 -17.40 12.03 7.81
C GLU A 89 -16.72 11.48 9.07
N SER A 90 -15.82 10.50 8.94
CA SER A 90 -15.02 9.98 10.05
C SER A 90 -13.98 10.98 10.54
N LEU A 91 -13.53 11.91 9.71
CA LEU A 91 -12.55 12.92 10.07
C LEU A 91 -13.21 14.03 10.92
N ARG A 92 -12.40 14.74 11.68
CA ARG A 92 -12.85 15.75 12.64
C ARG A 92 -12.29 17.12 12.31
N ASN A 93 -13.04 18.17 12.71
CA ASN A 93 -12.61 19.56 12.64
C ASN A 93 -12.13 19.98 11.25
N PRO A 94 -12.94 19.81 10.18
CA PRO A 94 -12.56 20.25 8.85
C PRO A 94 -12.32 21.77 8.84
N GLN A 95 -11.22 22.16 8.19
CA GLN A 95 -10.84 23.56 7.96
C GLN A 95 -10.59 23.74 6.46
N GLU A 96 -11.06 24.85 5.93
CA GLU A 96 -10.99 25.18 4.52
C GLU A 96 -10.20 26.47 4.33
N SER A 97 -9.40 26.53 3.30
CA SER A 97 -8.74 27.77 2.88
C SER A 97 -8.66 27.84 1.36
N PHE A 98 -8.80 29.06 0.85
CA PHE A 98 -8.60 29.36 -0.56
C PHE A 98 -7.59 30.47 -0.68
N ASN A 99 -6.50 30.20 -1.40
CA ASN A 99 -5.41 31.16 -1.62
C ASN A 99 -5.09 31.24 -3.11
N ARG A 100 -4.67 32.41 -3.55
CA ARG A 100 -4.14 32.63 -4.88
C ARG A 100 -2.74 33.20 -4.78
N ILE A 101 -1.79 32.55 -5.40
CA ILE A 101 -0.45 33.10 -5.60
C ILE A 101 -0.28 33.52 -7.05
N PHE A 102 0.54 34.56 -7.26
CA PHE A 102 0.85 35.05 -8.58
C PHE A 102 2.38 34.97 -8.79
N ASN A 103 2.80 34.18 -9.74
CA ASN A 103 4.20 34.06 -10.11
C ASN A 103 4.41 34.67 -11.51
N GLY A 104 4.40 36.00 -11.56
CA GLY A 104 4.66 36.78 -12.75
C GLY A 104 3.70 36.55 -13.93
N LYS A 105 3.64 35.31 -14.46
CA LYS A 105 2.77 34.96 -15.59
C LYS A 105 1.68 33.95 -15.24
N THR A 106 1.86 33.20 -14.16
CA THR A 106 0.97 32.09 -13.81
C THR A 106 0.32 32.38 -12.47
N ALA A 107 -1.01 32.38 -12.42
CA ALA A 107 -1.76 32.35 -11.17
C ALA A 107 -2.00 30.88 -10.77
N ILE A 108 -1.81 30.56 -9.51
CA ILE A 108 -2.10 29.24 -8.96
C ILE A 108 -3.15 29.44 -7.87
N ASP A 109 -4.31 28.79 -8.02
CA ASP A 109 -5.39 28.81 -7.05
C ASP A 109 -5.30 27.56 -6.19
N PHE A 110 -5.19 27.74 -4.87
CA PHE A 110 -5.15 26.62 -3.92
C PHE A 110 -6.50 26.49 -3.24
N CYS A 111 -7.16 25.37 -3.50
CA CYS A 111 -8.32 24.92 -2.75
C CYS A 111 -7.81 23.89 -1.73
N THR A 112 -7.73 24.25 -0.46
CA THR A 112 -7.10 23.44 0.58
C THR A 112 -8.10 23.05 1.66
N SER A 113 -8.10 21.77 2.03
CA SER A 113 -8.87 21.24 3.15
C SER A 113 -7.96 20.49 4.11
N ILE A 114 -8.11 20.75 5.40
CA ILE A 114 -7.38 20.10 6.48
C ILE A 114 -8.38 19.49 7.45
N ALA A 115 -8.11 18.32 7.96
CA ALA A 115 -8.94 17.66 8.97
C ALA A 115 -8.10 16.80 9.91
N LYS A 116 -8.67 16.39 11.03
CA LYS A 116 -8.00 15.51 12.01
C LYS A 116 -8.54 14.09 11.94
N SER A 117 -7.67 13.11 12.23
CA SER A 117 -8.08 11.72 12.41
C SER A 117 -9.16 11.59 13.50
N PRO A 118 -9.91 10.47 13.56
CA PRO A 118 -10.90 10.23 14.62
C PRO A 118 -10.32 10.37 16.04
N THR A 119 -9.08 9.91 16.24
CA THR A 119 -8.34 10.05 17.51
C THR A 119 -7.76 11.43 17.74
N ARG A 120 -7.73 12.29 16.72
CA ARG A 120 -7.12 13.63 16.70
C ARG A 120 -5.59 13.65 16.82
N GLU A 121 -4.94 12.51 16.70
CA GLU A 121 -3.48 12.39 16.75
C GLU A 121 -2.82 12.80 15.44
N LEU A 122 -3.49 12.53 14.31
CA LEU A 122 -3.00 12.88 12.99
C LEU A 122 -3.83 14.00 12.37
N GLU A 123 -3.14 14.88 11.64
CA GLU A 123 -3.74 15.85 10.74
C GLU A 123 -3.60 15.34 9.30
N ILE A 124 -4.65 15.48 8.52
CA ILE A 124 -4.73 15.11 7.11
C ILE A 124 -5.01 16.35 6.31
N GLY A 125 -4.27 16.56 5.24
CA GLY A 125 -4.48 17.69 4.33
C GLY A 125 -4.60 17.24 2.89
N ALA A 126 -5.37 18.00 2.13
CA ALA A 126 -5.38 17.93 0.68
C ALA A 126 -5.47 19.34 0.10
N CYS A 127 -4.80 19.52 -1.03
CA CYS A 127 -4.87 20.74 -1.82
C CYS A 127 -5.08 20.37 -3.28
N SER A 128 -5.89 21.14 -3.99
CA SER A 128 -6.05 21.01 -5.43
C SER A 128 -5.93 22.34 -6.14
N SER A 129 -5.57 22.32 -7.40
CA SER A 129 -5.47 23.47 -8.29
C SER A 129 -5.85 23.11 -9.71
N PHE A 130 -6.59 23.99 -10.38
CA PHE A 130 -6.76 23.92 -11.83
C PHE A 130 -5.49 24.33 -12.55
N VAL A 131 -5.17 23.60 -13.63
CA VAL A 131 -4.12 23.94 -14.58
C VAL A 131 -4.76 24.03 -15.96
N PHE A 132 -4.61 25.17 -16.60
CA PHE A 132 -5.17 25.47 -17.91
C PHE A 132 -4.08 25.43 -18.98
N ASP A 133 -4.48 25.03 -20.19
CA ASP A 133 -3.62 25.08 -21.36
C ASP A 133 -3.41 26.54 -21.78
N ASP A 134 -2.17 26.93 -22.08
CA ASP A 134 -1.82 28.30 -22.50
C ASP A 134 -2.42 28.71 -23.86
N SER A 135 -2.93 27.74 -24.64
CA SER A 135 -3.61 28.02 -25.95
C SER A 135 -4.99 28.65 -25.77
N PHE A 136 -5.55 28.65 -24.53
CA PHE A 136 -6.83 29.27 -24.24
C PHE A 136 -6.69 30.41 -23.20
N PRO A 137 -7.56 31.45 -23.28
CA PRO A 137 -7.61 32.43 -22.20
C PRO A 137 -7.93 31.74 -20.88
N ARG A 138 -7.12 32.01 -19.85
CA ARG A 138 -7.34 31.46 -18.51
C ARG A 138 -8.69 31.97 -17.97
N PRO A 139 -9.63 31.09 -17.60
CA PRO A 139 -10.86 31.51 -16.95
C PRO A 139 -10.58 31.98 -15.53
N GLU A 140 -11.49 32.80 -14.99
CA GLU A 140 -11.48 33.18 -13.59
C GLU A 140 -11.93 31.98 -12.73
N VAL A 141 -11.11 31.63 -11.76
CA VAL A 141 -11.47 30.58 -10.78
C VAL A 141 -12.11 31.24 -9.58
N CYS A 142 -13.31 30.79 -9.24
CA CYS A 142 -14.07 31.24 -8.09
C CYS A 142 -14.09 30.16 -7.00
N HIS A 143 -14.11 30.61 -5.76
CA HIS A 143 -14.25 29.75 -4.59
C HIS A 143 -15.71 29.76 -4.08
N ARG A 144 -16.23 28.58 -3.72
CA ARG A 144 -17.54 28.43 -3.09
C ARG A 144 -17.49 27.47 -1.92
N SER A 145 -17.88 27.94 -0.73
CA SER A 145 -18.00 27.13 0.49
C SER A 145 -19.42 26.63 0.80
N ALA A 146 -20.38 26.86 -0.08
CA ALA A 146 -21.81 26.74 0.21
C ALA A 146 -22.39 25.32 0.19
N ARG A 147 -21.59 24.26 0.01
CA ARG A 147 -22.09 22.87 -0.15
C ARG A 147 -22.20 22.07 1.16
N GLY A 148 -21.76 22.63 2.28
CA GLY A 148 -21.82 21.97 3.60
C GLY A 148 -20.49 21.92 4.32
N VAL A 149 -20.50 21.46 5.56
CA VAL A 149 -19.29 21.32 6.38
C VAL A 149 -18.39 20.25 5.79
N GLY A 150 -17.12 20.60 5.55
CA GLY A 150 -16.13 19.67 4.96
C GLY A 150 -16.26 19.47 3.45
N VAL A 151 -17.05 20.31 2.76
CA VAL A 151 -17.15 20.31 1.30
C VAL A 151 -16.68 21.64 0.77
N HIS A 152 -15.48 21.65 0.21
CA HIS A 152 -14.80 22.82 -0.29
C HIS A 152 -14.73 22.79 -1.81
N THR A 153 -15.15 23.86 -2.49
CA THR A 153 -15.31 23.86 -3.95
C THR A 153 -14.63 25.05 -4.58
N GLN A 154 -13.89 24.80 -5.68
CA GLN A 154 -13.44 25.81 -6.63
C GLN A 154 -14.08 25.54 -7.98
N GLU A 155 -14.41 26.59 -8.73
CA GLU A 155 -15.07 26.43 -10.02
C GLU A 155 -14.63 27.49 -11.02
N PHE A 156 -14.80 27.20 -12.29
CA PHE A 156 -14.68 28.15 -13.38
C PHE A 156 -15.79 27.95 -14.44
N THR A 157 -16.08 28.99 -15.21
CA THR A 157 -17.03 28.92 -16.31
C THR A 157 -16.33 29.36 -17.61
N VAL A 158 -16.62 28.64 -18.70
CA VAL A 158 -16.07 28.94 -20.02
C VAL A 158 -17.14 28.74 -21.10
N ARG A 159 -17.08 29.58 -22.16
CA ARG A 159 -17.93 29.43 -23.35
C ARG A 159 -17.13 28.76 -24.44
N LEU A 160 -17.61 27.63 -24.90
CA LEU A 160 -16.95 26.80 -25.90
C LEU A 160 -17.69 26.89 -27.24
N GLN A 161 -16.92 26.95 -28.32
CA GLN A 161 -17.45 26.95 -29.68
C GLN A 161 -17.52 25.55 -30.24
N ALA A 162 -18.55 25.26 -31.01
CA ALA A 162 -18.75 23.97 -31.68
C ALA A 162 -17.49 23.53 -32.44
N GLY A 163 -17.08 22.27 -32.21
CA GLY A 163 -15.91 21.66 -32.87
C GLY A 163 -14.53 22.10 -32.36
N GLN A 164 -14.45 22.98 -31.35
CA GLN A 164 -13.18 23.39 -30.75
C GLN A 164 -12.96 22.68 -29.39
N PRO A 165 -12.12 21.64 -29.32
CA PRO A 165 -11.83 20.95 -28.07
C PRO A 165 -11.23 21.91 -27.03
N TYR A 166 -11.66 21.77 -25.77
CA TYR A 166 -11.13 22.51 -24.64
C TYR A 166 -10.56 21.53 -23.61
N THR A 167 -9.33 21.76 -23.18
CA THR A 167 -8.64 20.90 -22.20
C THR A 167 -8.30 21.68 -20.95
N PHE A 168 -8.53 21.07 -19.79
CA PHE A 168 -8.03 21.53 -18.52
C PHE A 168 -7.56 20.34 -17.68
N SER A 169 -6.79 20.63 -16.64
CA SER A 169 -6.33 19.61 -15.70
C SER A 169 -6.58 20.04 -14.25
N ILE A 170 -6.62 19.07 -13.36
CA ILE A 170 -6.64 19.26 -11.90
C ILE A 170 -5.43 18.51 -11.34
N ILE A 171 -4.60 19.22 -10.61
CA ILE A 171 -3.57 18.62 -9.77
C ILE A 171 -4.10 18.58 -8.34
N GLY A 172 -4.01 17.40 -7.72
CA GLY A 172 -4.35 17.22 -6.32
C GLY A 172 -3.18 16.63 -5.55
N THR A 173 -2.96 17.10 -4.34
CA THR A 173 -1.94 16.58 -3.41
C THR A 173 -2.58 16.27 -2.07
N THR A 174 -2.24 15.13 -1.46
CA THR A 174 -2.71 14.76 -0.12
C THR A 174 -1.59 14.15 0.69
N LEU A 175 -1.54 14.47 1.98
CA LEU A 175 -0.60 13.88 2.93
C LEU A 175 -1.11 14.01 4.38
N SER A 176 -0.36 13.47 5.32
CA SER A 176 -0.69 13.53 6.74
C SER A 176 0.50 13.91 7.61
N SER A 177 0.21 14.30 8.85
CA SER A 177 1.23 14.60 9.86
C SER A 177 2.04 13.38 10.32
N ALA A 178 1.69 12.16 9.87
CA ALA A 178 2.54 10.99 10.07
C ALA A 178 3.90 11.12 9.37
N THR A 179 3.94 11.86 8.27
CA THR A 179 5.16 12.05 7.47
C THR A 179 5.65 13.50 7.42
N HIS A 180 4.77 14.49 7.62
CA HIS A 180 5.09 15.92 7.47
C HIS A 180 4.47 16.75 8.60
N ALA A 181 5.29 17.46 9.36
CA ALA A 181 4.85 18.22 10.53
C ALA A 181 3.89 19.40 10.20
N ASP A 182 4.08 20.07 9.07
CA ASP A 182 3.27 21.19 8.59
C ASP A 182 2.47 20.77 7.34
N VAL A 183 1.37 20.07 7.60
CA VAL A 183 0.53 19.47 6.55
C VAL A 183 0.02 20.50 5.55
N LYS A 184 -0.46 21.65 6.04
CA LYS A 184 -1.06 22.67 5.18
C LYS A 184 -0.03 23.23 4.19
N ASN A 185 1.08 23.73 4.71
CA ASN A 185 2.10 24.32 3.85
C ASN A 185 2.68 23.28 2.88
N GLU A 186 2.78 22.02 3.30
CA GLU A 186 3.34 20.96 2.46
C GLU A 186 2.42 20.60 1.29
N VAL A 187 1.11 20.43 1.51
CA VAL A 187 0.19 20.14 0.39
C VAL A 187 0.12 21.30 -0.60
N GLU A 188 0.12 22.55 -0.13
CA GLU A 188 0.11 23.73 -0.99
C GLU A 188 1.44 23.84 -1.78
N ARG A 189 2.58 23.60 -1.13
CA ARG A 189 3.90 23.64 -1.77
C ARG A 189 4.07 22.57 -2.86
N LEU A 190 3.65 21.32 -2.60
CA LEU A 190 3.70 20.24 -3.58
C LEU A 190 2.72 20.48 -4.74
N THR A 191 1.53 21.00 -4.46
CA THR A 191 0.58 21.41 -5.50
C THR A 191 1.14 22.53 -6.36
N ALA A 192 1.79 23.55 -5.75
CA ALA A 192 2.46 24.63 -6.49
C ALA A 192 3.61 24.11 -7.36
N PHE A 193 4.44 23.20 -6.80
CA PHE A 193 5.52 22.57 -7.56
C PHE A 193 4.97 21.84 -8.78
N ALA A 194 3.95 21.01 -8.61
CA ALA A 194 3.36 20.25 -9.69
C ALA A 194 2.69 21.15 -10.76
N ALA A 195 2.00 22.21 -10.34
CA ALA A 195 1.39 23.18 -11.25
C ALA A 195 2.44 23.93 -12.10
N VAL A 196 3.58 24.30 -11.49
CA VAL A 196 4.68 24.99 -12.19
C VAL A 196 5.47 24.03 -13.10
N GLU A 197 5.65 22.78 -12.68
CA GLU A 197 6.28 21.73 -13.49
C GLU A 197 5.51 21.49 -14.81
N GLY A 198 4.19 21.64 -14.76
CA GLY A 198 3.29 21.54 -15.91
C GLY A 198 2.86 20.13 -16.26
N VAL A 199 1.62 20.02 -16.78
CA VAL A 199 0.91 18.75 -17.01
C VAL A 199 1.69 17.80 -17.91
N GLU A 200 2.18 18.27 -19.04
CA GLU A 200 2.88 17.42 -20.01
C GLU A 200 4.19 16.82 -19.44
N ARG A 201 4.90 17.59 -18.65
CA ARG A 201 6.14 17.11 -18.00
C ARG A 201 5.83 16.12 -16.87
N LEU A 202 4.81 16.38 -16.08
CA LEU A 202 4.34 15.44 -15.05
C LEU A 202 3.91 14.12 -15.67
N TRP A 203 3.15 14.18 -16.76
CA TRP A 203 2.67 13.02 -17.49
C TRP A 203 3.83 12.20 -18.08
N SER A 204 4.75 12.86 -18.75
CA SER A 204 5.94 12.22 -19.33
C SER A 204 6.78 11.50 -18.28
N LYS A 205 7.03 12.12 -17.12
CA LYS A 205 7.77 11.51 -16.02
C LYS A 205 7.01 10.35 -15.38
N HIS A 206 5.69 10.44 -15.29
CA HIS A 206 4.85 9.35 -14.80
C HIS A 206 4.95 8.12 -15.70
N ILE A 207 4.80 8.30 -17.01
CA ILE A 207 4.92 7.22 -17.98
C ILE A 207 6.32 6.60 -17.93
N ALA A 208 7.38 7.42 -17.91
CA ALA A 208 8.74 6.93 -17.81
C ALA A 208 8.99 6.08 -16.55
N ALA A 209 8.38 6.46 -15.42
CA ALA A 209 8.48 5.68 -14.19
C ALA A 209 7.74 4.34 -14.26
N TRP A 210 6.62 4.26 -14.98
CA TRP A 210 5.94 3.01 -15.26
C TRP A 210 6.69 2.14 -16.29
N ASP A 211 7.21 2.75 -17.37
CA ASP A 211 8.02 2.03 -18.35
C ASP A 211 9.23 1.36 -17.69
N GLN A 212 9.88 2.03 -16.74
CA GLN A 212 10.98 1.45 -15.95
C GLN A 212 10.53 0.23 -15.14
N LEU A 213 9.34 0.25 -14.53
CA LEU A 213 8.81 -0.92 -13.83
C LEU A 213 8.55 -2.09 -14.78
N TRP A 214 8.06 -1.82 -16.00
CA TRP A 214 7.79 -2.83 -17.00
C TRP A 214 9.03 -3.33 -17.76
N GLU A 215 10.24 -2.86 -17.43
CA GLU A 215 11.48 -3.48 -17.88
C GLU A 215 11.66 -4.89 -17.30
N SER A 216 11.06 -5.15 -16.13
CA SER A 216 10.96 -6.48 -15.53
C SER A 216 9.53 -7.01 -15.71
N ASP A 217 9.38 -8.08 -16.47
CA ASP A 217 8.07 -8.62 -16.86
C ASP A 217 8.06 -10.14 -16.80
N ILE A 218 6.87 -10.73 -16.78
CA ILE A 218 6.61 -12.15 -16.92
C ILE A 218 5.86 -12.35 -18.25
N VAL A 219 6.52 -12.94 -19.23
CA VAL A 219 5.96 -13.16 -20.55
C VAL A 219 5.42 -14.58 -20.66
N ILE A 220 4.15 -14.72 -21.07
CA ILE A 220 3.47 -15.98 -21.33
C ILE A 220 3.18 -16.07 -22.82
N GLU A 221 3.83 -17.00 -23.51
CA GLU A 221 3.62 -17.23 -24.93
C GLU A 221 2.43 -18.19 -25.17
N GLY A 222 1.57 -17.83 -26.13
CA GLY A 222 0.49 -18.70 -26.62
C GLY A 222 -0.82 -18.60 -25.88
N ASP A 223 -0.92 -17.83 -24.78
CA ASP A 223 -2.18 -17.61 -24.05
C ASP A 223 -2.32 -16.14 -23.64
N LEU A 224 -3.13 -15.40 -24.41
CA LEU A 224 -3.37 -13.96 -24.16
C LEU A 224 -4.12 -13.70 -22.85
N GLN A 225 -5.00 -14.60 -22.42
CA GLN A 225 -5.74 -14.43 -21.19
C GLN A 225 -4.82 -14.55 -19.98
N SER A 226 -4.02 -15.59 -19.94
CA SER A 226 -3.01 -15.76 -18.87
C SER A 226 -2.00 -14.61 -18.83
N GLN A 227 -1.59 -14.10 -20.01
CA GLN A 227 -0.71 -12.92 -20.08
C GLN A 227 -1.38 -11.68 -19.48
N GLN A 228 -2.65 -11.45 -19.81
CA GLN A 228 -3.41 -10.32 -19.26
C GLN A 228 -3.60 -10.46 -17.74
N ASP A 229 -3.87 -11.65 -17.26
CA ASP A 229 -4.04 -11.94 -15.83
C ASP A 229 -2.74 -11.65 -15.05
N ILE A 230 -1.60 -12.11 -15.55
CA ILE A 230 -0.28 -11.83 -14.96
C ILE A 230 0.03 -10.33 -14.98
N HIS A 231 -0.20 -9.64 -16.11
CA HIS A 231 0.01 -8.19 -16.17
C HIS A 231 -0.91 -7.43 -15.20
N SER A 232 -2.16 -7.89 -15.00
CA SER A 232 -3.05 -7.31 -14.00
C SER A 232 -2.51 -7.48 -12.57
N MET A 233 -2.01 -8.68 -12.24
CA MET A 233 -1.41 -8.95 -10.92
C MET A 233 -0.16 -8.10 -10.69
N LEU A 234 0.74 -8.03 -11.68
CA LEU A 234 1.95 -7.20 -11.61
C LEU A 234 1.61 -5.71 -11.48
N TYR A 235 0.67 -5.22 -12.27
CA TYR A 235 0.20 -3.83 -12.18
C TYR A 235 -0.25 -3.48 -10.77
N HIS A 236 -1.14 -4.28 -10.18
CA HIS A 236 -1.65 -4.03 -8.83
C HIS A 236 -0.54 -4.08 -7.77
N THR A 237 0.41 -4.98 -7.92
CA THR A 237 1.57 -5.09 -7.03
C THR A 237 2.49 -3.88 -7.17
N TYR A 238 2.84 -3.47 -8.40
CA TYR A 238 3.67 -2.29 -8.66
C TYR A 238 2.98 -0.99 -8.23
N ALA A 239 1.67 -0.88 -8.40
CA ALA A 239 0.91 0.30 -7.99
C ALA A 239 0.97 0.52 -6.47
N PHE A 240 1.04 -0.56 -5.69
CA PHE A 240 0.95 -0.50 -4.23
C PHE A 240 2.29 -0.18 -3.57
N VAL A 241 3.37 -0.88 -3.95
CA VAL A 241 4.68 -0.73 -3.30
C VAL A 241 5.50 0.37 -3.97
N ARG A 242 6.20 1.16 -3.17
CA ARG A 242 7.11 2.22 -3.63
C ARG A 242 8.48 2.04 -3.02
N GLU A 243 9.51 2.23 -3.84
CA GLU A 243 10.90 2.29 -3.42
C GLU A 243 11.10 3.36 -2.35
N GLY A 244 11.89 3.05 -1.33
CA GLY A 244 12.28 3.97 -0.26
C GLY A 244 11.15 4.45 0.66
N SER A 245 9.92 3.91 0.52
CA SER A 245 8.80 4.32 1.38
C SER A 245 8.91 3.79 2.81
N GLY A 246 9.61 2.68 3.03
CA GLY A 246 9.62 1.97 4.30
C GLY A 246 8.23 1.44 4.71
N LEU A 247 7.35 1.28 3.72
CA LEU A 247 6.01 0.74 3.88
C LEU A 247 5.90 -0.63 3.22
N SER A 248 5.01 -1.45 3.74
CA SER A 248 4.63 -2.74 3.18
C SER A 248 3.18 -2.70 2.70
N CYS A 249 2.61 -3.82 2.31
CA CYS A 249 1.26 -3.91 1.75
C CYS A 249 0.32 -4.75 2.62
N SER A 250 -0.95 -4.40 2.58
CA SER A 250 -2.01 -5.24 3.14
C SER A 250 -2.40 -6.36 2.16
N PRO A 251 -3.06 -7.44 2.62
CA PRO A 251 -3.52 -8.52 1.74
C PRO A 251 -4.44 -8.04 0.60
N MET A 252 -5.23 -7.00 0.84
CA MET A 252 -6.16 -6.43 -0.15
C MET A 252 -5.49 -5.44 -1.11
N GLY A 253 -4.22 -5.10 -0.90
CA GLY A 253 -3.57 -4.05 -1.68
C GLY A 253 -4.37 -2.75 -1.66
N LEU A 254 -4.57 -2.14 -2.83
CA LEU A 254 -5.40 -0.94 -3.02
C LEU A 254 -6.85 -1.26 -3.43
N SER A 255 -7.22 -2.54 -3.55
CA SER A 255 -8.51 -2.95 -4.10
C SER A 255 -9.67 -2.89 -3.10
N GLY A 256 -9.41 -2.74 -1.81
CA GLY A 256 -10.45 -2.69 -0.79
C GLY A 256 -9.97 -2.29 0.60
N PHE A 257 -10.93 -2.15 1.52
CA PHE A 257 -10.68 -1.78 2.92
C PHE A 257 -10.56 -2.99 3.87
N GLY A 258 -10.51 -4.20 3.33
CA GLY A 258 -10.33 -5.40 4.12
C GLY A 258 -9.04 -5.40 4.91
N TYR A 259 -9.04 -6.10 6.03
CA TYR A 259 -7.90 -6.21 6.94
C TYR A 259 -7.37 -4.86 7.46
N ASN A 260 -8.22 -3.82 7.46
CA ASN A 260 -7.90 -2.48 7.99
C ASN A 260 -6.64 -1.81 7.39
N GLY A 261 -6.13 -2.29 6.25
CA GLY A 261 -4.86 -1.86 5.66
C GLY A 261 -3.62 -2.31 6.43
N HIS A 262 -3.78 -3.18 7.41
CA HIS A 262 -2.68 -3.73 8.19
C HIS A 262 -1.85 -4.74 7.39
N VAL A 263 -0.61 -4.96 7.83
CA VAL A 263 0.34 -5.85 7.17
C VAL A 263 0.31 -7.21 7.86
N PHE A 264 0.06 -8.24 7.07
CA PHE A 264 0.06 -9.64 7.47
C PHE A 264 1.24 -10.39 6.84
N TRP A 265 1.36 -11.67 7.10
CA TRP A 265 2.41 -12.52 6.53
C TRP A 265 2.30 -12.72 5.02
N ASP A 266 1.13 -12.43 4.43
CA ASP A 266 0.91 -12.39 2.97
C ASP A 266 1.94 -11.51 2.27
N ALA A 267 2.25 -10.36 2.86
CA ALA A 267 3.25 -9.45 2.33
C ALA A 267 4.63 -10.13 2.22
N ASP A 268 5.05 -10.81 3.28
CA ASP A 268 6.39 -11.39 3.39
C ASP A 268 6.53 -12.71 2.60
N THR A 269 5.45 -13.51 2.53
CA THR A 269 5.48 -14.87 1.99
C THR A 269 5.01 -14.94 0.54
N TRP A 270 4.00 -14.15 0.14
CA TRP A 270 3.36 -14.26 -1.17
C TRP A 270 3.71 -13.12 -2.13
N ILE A 271 3.76 -11.87 -1.64
CA ILE A 271 4.00 -10.69 -2.48
C ILE A 271 5.49 -10.40 -2.62
N PHE A 272 6.22 -10.41 -1.50
CA PHE A 272 7.64 -10.10 -1.44
C PHE A 272 8.51 -10.93 -2.38
N PRO A 273 8.36 -12.28 -2.51
CA PRO A 273 9.25 -13.06 -3.36
C PRO A 273 9.16 -12.69 -4.84
N ALA A 274 7.98 -12.35 -5.34
CA ALA A 274 7.80 -11.89 -6.71
C ALA A 274 8.50 -10.54 -6.93
N LEU A 275 8.29 -9.57 -6.04
CA LEU A 275 8.96 -8.28 -6.09
C LEU A 275 10.47 -8.42 -5.95
N LEU A 276 10.96 -9.29 -5.06
CA LEU A 276 12.39 -9.51 -4.88
C LEU A 276 13.10 -9.95 -6.16
N LEU A 277 12.43 -10.74 -7.00
CA LEU A 277 13.01 -11.22 -8.25
C LEU A 277 12.89 -10.19 -9.38
N LEU A 278 11.83 -9.40 -9.40
CA LEU A 278 11.55 -8.44 -10.47
C LEU A 278 12.09 -7.04 -10.15
N HIS A 279 11.96 -6.60 -8.89
CA HIS A 279 12.28 -5.26 -8.40
C HIS A 279 12.80 -5.31 -6.96
N PRO A 280 14.06 -5.71 -6.73
CA PRO A 280 14.63 -5.81 -5.38
C PRO A 280 14.51 -4.51 -4.55
N GLU A 281 14.56 -3.34 -5.21
CA GLU A 281 14.40 -2.01 -4.60
C GLU A 281 12.99 -1.78 -4.04
N LEU A 282 11.95 -2.36 -4.65
CA LEU A 282 10.60 -2.34 -4.09
C LEU A 282 10.48 -3.31 -2.91
N ALA A 283 11.05 -4.49 -3.06
CA ALA A 283 11.07 -5.50 -2.00
C ALA A 283 11.80 -5.00 -0.75
N GLU A 284 12.89 -4.21 -0.92
CA GLU A 284 13.60 -3.61 0.22
C GLU A 284 12.67 -2.75 1.08
N SER A 285 11.77 -1.99 0.48
CA SER A 285 10.80 -1.16 1.22
C SER A 285 9.94 -1.98 2.18
N MET A 286 9.55 -3.20 1.79
CA MET A 286 8.74 -4.09 2.61
C MET A 286 9.54 -4.64 3.80
N ILE A 287 10.81 -4.98 3.60
CA ILE A 287 11.69 -5.42 4.71
C ILE A 287 12.06 -4.24 5.61
N GLU A 288 12.25 -3.05 5.05
CA GLU A 288 12.46 -1.83 5.82
C GLU A 288 11.30 -1.56 6.79
N TYR A 289 10.05 -1.78 6.35
CA TYR A 289 8.88 -1.74 7.22
C TYR A 289 9.05 -2.66 8.45
N ARG A 290 9.47 -3.89 8.25
CA ARG A 290 9.69 -4.86 9.34
C ARG A 290 10.87 -4.47 10.22
N TYR A 291 11.96 -4.01 9.63
CA TYR A 291 13.16 -3.56 10.36
C TYR A 291 12.85 -2.37 11.29
N GLN A 292 12.17 -1.35 10.77
CA GLN A 292 11.78 -0.17 11.56
C GLN A 292 10.87 -0.50 12.75
N ARG A 293 10.19 -1.65 12.70
CA ARG A 293 9.27 -2.15 13.73
C ARG A 293 9.84 -3.28 14.58
N LEU A 294 11.16 -3.50 14.49
CA LEU A 294 11.84 -4.54 15.26
C LEU A 294 11.71 -4.32 16.77
N ASP A 295 11.77 -3.08 17.24
CA ASP A 295 11.61 -2.79 18.68
C ASP A 295 10.17 -3.05 19.16
N ALA A 296 9.17 -2.81 18.33
CA ALA A 296 7.80 -3.19 18.64
C ALA A 296 7.64 -4.71 18.71
N ALA A 297 8.28 -5.45 17.81
CA ALA A 297 8.29 -6.92 17.84
C ALA A 297 9.03 -7.48 19.07
N ARG A 298 10.11 -6.82 19.51
CA ARG A 298 10.80 -7.16 20.78
C ARG A 298 9.91 -6.91 22.00
N HIS A 299 9.20 -5.78 21.99
CA HIS A 299 8.24 -5.48 23.04
C HIS A 299 7.09 -6.50 23.06
N ASN A 300 6.60 -6.91 21.89
CA ASN A 300 5.57 -7.95 21.77
C ASN A 300 6.06 -9.29 22.38
N ALA A 301 7.28 -9.73 22.05
CA ALA A 301 7.86 -10.93 22.68
C ALA A 301 7.93 -10.80 24.20
N PHE A 302 8.42 -9.67 24.71
CA PHE A 302 8.50 -9.40 26.15
C PHE A 302 7.15 -9.47 26.86
N MET A 303 6.10 -8.89 26.26
CA MET A 303 4.74 -8.92 26.82
C MET A 303 4.15 -10.33 26.90
N HIS A 304 4.63 -11.26 26.07
CA HIS A 304 4.23 -12.67 26.09
C HIS A 304 5.21 -13.57 26.88
N GLY A 305 6.20 -12.98 27.57
CA GLY A 305 7.16 -13.71 28.39
C GLY A 305 8.31 -14.36 27.62
N TYR A 306 8.52 -13.97 26.36
CA TYR A 306 9.60 -14.47 25.51
C TYR A 306 10.74 -13.47 25.32
N LYS A 307 11.88 -13.95 24.86
CA LYS A 307 13.03 -13.14 24.43
C LYS A 307 12.99 -12.92 22.92
N GLY A 308 13.85 -12.03 22.43
CA GLY A 308 13.98 -11.77 21.00
C GLY A 308 12.86 -10.93 20.44
N ALA A 309 12.42 -11.21 19.22
CA ALA A 309 11.36 -10.46 18.54
C ALA A 309 10.24 -11.40 18.08
N MET A 310 8.99 -11.08 18.45
CA MET A 310 7.76 -11.73 18.01
C MET A 310 7.01 -10.75 17.11
N TYR A 311 7.13 -10.93 15.80
CA TYR A 311 6.39 -10.09 14.87
C TYR A 311 4.89 -10.40 14.95
N PRO A 312 4.03 -9.35 14.91
CA PRO A 312 2.60 -9.52 15.08
C PRO A 312 1.96 -10.22 13.89
N TRP A 313 0.87 -10.94 14.15
CA TRP A 313 0.01 -11.49 13.10
C TRP A 313 -0.66 -10.37 12.29
N GLU A 314 -1.28 -9.39 12.97
CA GLU A 314 -1.89 -8.20 12.38
C GLU A 314 -1.06 -6.96 12.74
N SER A 315 -0.11 -6.57 11.85
CA SER A 315 0.81 -5.48 12.11
C SER A 315 0.20 -4.12 11.78
N SER A 316 0.02 -3.27 12.79
CA SER A 316 -0.36 -1.87 12.61
C SER A 316 0.79 -1.01 12.07
N ASP A 317 0.52 0.28 11.86
CA ASP A 317 1.52 1.25 11.41
C ASP A 317 2.73 1.38 12.34
N LYS A 318 2.56 1.11 13.62
CA LYS A 318 3.63 1.11 14.65
C LYS A 318 4.27 -0.26 14.87
N GLY A 319 3.76 -1.29 14.20
CA GLY A 319 4.25 -2.66 14.37
C GLY A 319 3.74 -3.39 15.61
N ASN A 320 2.72 -2.84 16.26
CA ASN A 320 2.04 -3.52 17.37
C ASN A 320 1.11 -4.59 16.83
N GLU A 321 0.83 -5.60 17.65
CA GLU A 321 -0.28 -6.52 17.41
C GLU A 321 -1.60 -5.77 17.60
N ASP A 322 -2.39 -5.66 16.52
CA ASP A 322 -3.64 -4.90 16.50
C ASP A 322 -4.88 -5.81 16.38
N ASN A 323 -4.66 -7.09 16.57
CA ASN A 323 -5.70 -8.11 16.57
C ASN A 323 -6.67 -7.91 17.73
N THR A 324 -7.98 -8.02 17.44
CA THR A 324 -8.99 -7.82 18.47
C THR A 324 -9.10 -9.04 19.38
N VAL A 325 -9.50 -8.81 20.65
CA VAL A 325 -9.70 -9.89 21.65
C VAL A 325 -10.76 -10.94 21.26
N THR A 326 -11.60 -10.64 20.29
CA THR A 326 -12.60 -11.57 19.73
C THR A 326 -12.00 -12.53 18.73
N ASN A 327 -10.79 -12.27 18.28
CA ASN A 327 -10.04 -13.05 17.31
C ASN A 327 -8.62 -13.25 17.85
N ILE A 328 -8.36 -14.39 18.47
CA ILE A 328 -7.15 -14.65 19.28
C ILE A 328 -5.96 -15.19 18.46
N TYR A 329 -5.88 -14.89 17.16
CA TYR A 329 -4.75 -15.35 16.33
C TYR A 329 -3.41 -14.74 16.78
N GLY A 330 -3.37 -13.44 17.01
CA GLY A 330 -2.15 -12.70 17.30
C GLY A 330 -1.21 -13.34 18.35
N PRO A 331 -1.69 -13.76 19.52
CA PRO A 331 -0.82 -14.38 20.53
C PRO A 331 -0.30 -15.78 20.17
N PHE A 332 -0.95 -16.49 19.25
CA PHE A 332 -0.72 -17.92 19.02
C PHE A 332 -0.27 -18.27 17.61
N GLU A 333 -0.52 -17.43 16.63
CA GLU A 333 -0.04 -17.62 15.27
C GLU A 333 1.35 -16.99 15.11
N ASN A 334 2.36 -17.76 15.49
CA ASN A 334 3.71 -17.25 15.69
C ASN A 334 4.62 -17.38 14.47
N HIS A 335 4.21 -18.13 13.43
CA HIS A 335 5.04 -18.37 12.26
C HIS A 335 5.44 -17.10 11.51
N ILE A 336 4.67 -16.00 11.64
CA ILE A 336 4.98 -14.69 11.06
C ILE A 336 6.40 -14.22 11.39
N THR A 337 6.86 -14.50 12.60
CA THR A 337 8.24 -14.20 12.99
C THR A 337 9.27 -14.92 12.10
N GLY A 338 8.99 -16.15 11.72
CA GLY A 338 9.81 -16.90 10.79
C GLY A 338 9.68 -16.39 9.35
N ASP A 339 8.48 -16.05 8.92
CA ASP A 339 8.22 -15.54 7.56
C ASP A 339 8.99 -14.23 7.31
N VAL A 340 8.94 -13.30 8.26
CA VAL A 340 9.71 -12.05 8.22
C VAL A 340 11.21 -12.31 8.18
N ALA A 341 11.70 -13.23 9.02
CA ALA A 341 13.12 -13.59 9.04
C ALA A 341 13.56 -14.24 7.71
N MET A 342 12.72 -15.09 7.13
CA MET A 342 13.02 -15.72 5.84
C MET A 342 12.98 -14.72 4.70
N ALA A 343 12.08 -13.75 4.69
CA ALA A 343 12.08 -12.66 3.72
C ALA A 343 13.39 -11.85 3.81
N ALA A 344 13.85 -11.50 5.02
CA ALA A 344 15.14 -10.83 5.21
C ALA A 344 16.33 -11.67 4.71
N TRP A 345 16.32 -12.98 4.94
CA TRP A 345 17.35 -13.88 4.43
C TRP A 345 17.33 -14.00 2.91
N GLN A 346 16.15 -14.11 2.30
CA GLN A 346 15.96 -14.16 0.85
C GLN A 346 16.46 -12.89 0.18
N TYR A 347 16.19 -11.71 0.77
CA TYR A 347 16.71 -10.45 0.25
C TYR A 347 18.23 -10.47 0.15
N TYR A 348 18.92 -10.86 1.23
CA TYR A 348 20.37 -11.02 1.19
C TYR A 348 20.81 -12.08 0.16
N ALA A 349 20.12 -13.20 0.10
CA ALA A 349 20.49 -14.30 -0.81
C ALA A 349 20.44 -13.88 -2.31
N VAL A 350 19.52 -12.98 -2.66
CA VAL A 350 19.40 -12.45 -4.02
C VAL A 350 20.38 -11.29 -4.27
N THR A 351 20.43 -10.32 -3.35
CA THR A 351 21.23 -9.09 -3.55
C THR A 351 22.71 -9.26 -3.24
N GLN A 352 23.06 -10.19 -2.38
CA GLN A 352 24.43 -10.42 -1.84
C GLN A 352 25.00 -9.19 -1.14
N ASP A 353 24.14 -8.26 -0.68
CA ASP A 353 24.55 -7.04 0.03
C ASP A 353 24.90 -7.35 1.49
N LEU A 354 26.19 -7.52 1.77
CA LEU A 354 26.71 -7.79 3.12
C LEU A 354 26.52 -6.62 4.08
N GLU A 355 26.54 -5.39 3.58
CA GLU A 355 26.33 -4.22 4.43
C GLU A 355 24.88 -4.12 4.87
N TRP A 356 23.95 -4.31 3.96
CA TRP A 356 22.54 -4.42 4.30
C TRP A 356 22.28 -5.58 5.27
N LEU A 357 22.89 -6.74 5.02
CA LEU A 357 22.78 -7.88 5.95
C LEU A 357 23.27 -7.50 7.35
N ARG A 358 24.38 -6.79 7.45
CA ARG A 358 24.93 -6.35 8.74
C ARG A 358 24.03 -5.37 9.46
N GLN A 359 23.51 -4.37 8.72
CA GLN A 359 22.78 -3.25 9.33
C GLN A 359 21.32 -3.58 9.63
N LYS A 360 20.66 -4.37 8.77
CA LYS A 360 19.21 -4.61 8.83
C LYS A 360 18.86 -6.10 8.92
N GLY A 361 19.40 -6.92 8.02
CA GLY A 361 19.03 -8.34 7.93
C GLY A 361 19.41 -9.14 9.17
N PHE A 362 20.64 -9.00 9.68
CA PHE A 362 21.11 -9.75 10.85
C PHE A 362 20.41 -9.33 12.15
N PRO A 363 20.13 -8.06 12.43
CA PRO A 363 19.27 -7.66 13.55
C PRO A 363 17.89 -8.34 13.54
N ILE A 364 17.23 -8.47 12.37
CA ILE A 364 15.96 -9.20 12.24
C ILE A 364 16.18 -10.69 12.54
N LEU A 365 17.12 -11.32 11.82
CA LEU A 365 17.41 -12.75 11.93
C LEU A 365 17.80 -13.17 13.34
N SER A 366 18.69 -12.40 14.00
CA SER A 366 19.18 -12.72 15.34
C SER A 366 18.09 -12.60 16.40
N ALA A 367 17.26 -11.55 16.30
CA ALA A 367 16.16 -11.35 17.25
C ALA A 367 15.04 -12.40 17.06
N ALA A 368 14.73 -12.78 15.82
CA ALA A 368 13.80 -13.87 15.54
C ALA A 368 14.35 -15.22 16.01
N ALA A 369 15.65 -15.49 15.82
CA ALA A 369 16.29 -16.71 16.32
C ALA A 369 16.28 -16.78 17.85
N GLU A 370 16.55 -15.66 18.54
CA GLU A 370 16.41 -15.56 20.00
C GLU A 370 14.98 -15.87 20.47
N TYR A 371 13.97 -15.37 19.74
CA TYR A 371 12.58 -15.69 20.01
C TYR A 371 12.31 -17.19 19.89
N TRP A 372 12.71 -17.83 18.80
CA TRP A 372 12.46 -19.26 18.59
C TRP A 372 13.14 -20.15 19.63
N VAL A 373 14.34 -19.79 20.08
CA VAL A 373 14.99 -20.49 21.21
C VAL A 373 14.15 -20.34 22.48
N SER A 374 13.69 -19.14 22.78
CA SER A 374 12.90 -18.91 24.01
C SER A 374 11.47 -19.46 23.93
N ARG A 375 10.93 -19.68 22.73
CA ARG A 375 9.58 -20.18 22.47
C ARG A 375 9.49 -21.70 22.47
N SER A 376 10.61 -22.38 22.22
CA SER A 376 10.69 -23.83 22.18
C SER A 376 11.06 -24.42 23.56
N GLU A 377 10.50 -25.57 23.87
CA GLU A 377 10.70 -26.28 25.14
C GLU A 377 11.24 -27.68 24.89
N PRO A 378 12.27 -28.15 25.63
CA PRO A 378 12.76 -29.52 25.50
C PRO A 378 11.73 -30.52 26.08
N ASN A 379 11.48 -31.59 25.34
CA ASN A 379 10.69 -32.73 25.82
C ASN A 379 11.57 -33.77 26.53
N GLU A 380 10.95 -34.83 27.03
CA GLU A 380 11.66 -35.92 27.76
C GLU A 380 12.66 -36.68 26.87
N ALA A 381 12.46 -36.69 25.56
CA ALA A 381 13.38 -37.30 24.58
C ALA A 381 14.56 -36.37 24.23
N GLY A 382 14.56 -35.13 24.72
CA GLY A 382 15.59 -34.14 24.39
C GLY A 382 15.41 -33.45 23.04
N GLU A 383 14.23 -33.60 22.42
CA GLU A 383 13.80 -32.81 21.26
C GLU A 383 13.16 -31.50 21.72
N TYR A 384 13.13 -30.48 20.85
CA TYR A 384 12.46 -29.21 21.13
C TYR A 384 11.09 -29.15 20.48
N GLU A 385 10.10 -28.72 21.22
CA GLU A 385 8.71 -28.59 20.83
C GLU A 385 8.27 -27.14 20.87
N ILE A 386 7.42 -26.75 19.92
CA ILE A 386 6.67 -25.49 19.93
C ILE A 386 5.21 -25.85 20.16
N ARG A 387 4.71 -25.54 21.36
CA ARG A 387 3.37 -25.94 21.80
C ARG A 387 2.40 -24.78 21.73
N ASN A 388 1.11 -25.12 21.66
CA ASN A 388 0.01 -24.16 21.79
C ASN A 388 0.08 -23.03 20.74
N VAL A 389 0.16 -23.42 19.46
CA VAL A 389 0.19 -22.49 18.32
C VAL A 389 -1.03 -22.68 17.41
N ILE A 390 -1.34 -21.64 16.65
CA ILE A 390 -2.17 -21.70 15.46
C ILE A 390 -1.23 -21.81 14.26
N GLY A 391 -1.49 -22.75 13.36
CA GLY A 391 -0.71 -22.93 12.15
C GLY A 391 -1.14 -21.98 11.02
N ALA A 392 -0.42 -22.01 9.91
CA ALA A 392 -0.74 -21.23 8.71
C ALA A 392 -2.13 -21.59 8.11
N ASP A 393 -2.63 -22.78 8.35
CA ASP A 393 -4.04 -23.12 8.14
C ASP A 393 -4.81 -22.86 9.43
N GLU A 394 -5.37 -21.67 9.53
CA GLU A 394 -6.05 -21.18 10.73
C GLU A 394 -7.27 -22.00 11.14
N TRP A 395 -7.90 -22.70 10.20
CA TRP A 395 -9.12 -23.46 10.41
C TRP A 395 -8.86 -24.93 10.83
N ASN A 396 -7.67 -25.45 10.56
CA ASN A 396 -7.23 -26.77 10.98
C ASN A 396 -6.77 -26.80 12.45
N GLN A 397 -7.47 -26.04 13.27
CA GLN A 397 -7.36 -26.21 14.71
C GLN A 397 -7.92 -27.59 15.06
N ASN A 398 -7.23 -28.27 15.97
CA ASN A 398 -7.59 -29.57 16.53
C ASN A 398 -9.06 -29.98 16.30
N PRO A 399 -9.36 -31.13 15.66
CA PRO A 399 -10.73 -31.60 15.34
C PRO A 399 -11.72 -31.64 16.50
N GLN A 400 -11.24 -31.45 17.74
CA GLN A 400 -12.05 -31.44 18.95
C GLN A 400 -12.56 -30.06 19.38
N GLY A 401 -12.51 -29.07 18.51
CA GLY A 401 -13.17 -27.78 18.71
C GLY A 401 -12.23 -26.63 19.16
N GLY A 402 -11.55 -25.99 18.21
CA GLY A 402 -11.01 -24.66 18.37
C GLY A 402 -9.85 -24.51 19.36
N LYS A 403 -9.03 -25.53 19.56
CA LYS A 403 -7.83 -25.47 20.40
C LYS A 403 -6.58 -25.39 19.54
N ASN A 404 -5.63 -24.59 19.98
CA ASN A 404 -4.30 -24.51 19.42
C ASN A 404 -3.65 -25.90 19.39
N VAL A 405 -2.71 -26.08 18.46
CA VAL A 405 -2.02 -27.35 18.23
C VAL A 405 -0.57 -27.28 18.71
N ASN A 406 0.07 -28.43 18.82
CA ASN A 406 1.50 -28.53 19.13
C ASN A 406 2.26 -29.00 17.88
N ASN A 407 3.48 -28.55 17.77
CA ASN A 407 4.43 -28.97 16.71
C ASN A 407 3.83 -28.84 15.31
N ASN A 408 3.17 -27.70 15.03
CA ASN A 408 2.73 -27.39 13.68
C ASN A 408 3.92 -27.39 12.73
N ALA A 409 3.84 -28.15 11.65
CA ALA A 409 4.96 -28.40 10.74
C ALA A 409 5.45 -27.12 10.04
N TYR A 410 4.54 -26.23 9.67
CA TYR A 410 4.91 -24.95 9.06
C TYR A 410 5.63 -24.06 10.08
N THR A 411 5.05 -23.87 11.27
CA THR A 411 5.66 -23.09 12.36
C THR A 411 7.06 -23.61 12.72
N ASN A 412 7.19 -24.94 12.91
CA ASN A 412 8.49 -25.55 13.20
C ASN A 412 9.46 -25.45 12.02
N GLY A 413 8.95 -25.52 10.78
CA GLY A 413 9.73 -25.36 9.57
C GLY A 413 10.35 -23.96 9.44
N VAL A 414 9.56 -22.90 9.61
CA VAL A 414 10.06 -21.53 9.53
C VAL A 414 10.95 -21.18 10.73
N ALA A 415 10.66 -21.72 11.91
CA ALA A 415 11.55 -21.59 13.10
C ALA A 415 12.92 -22.19 12.84
N LYS A 416 12.98 -23.44 12.36
CA LYS A 416 14.23 -24.12 11.97
C LYS A 416 15.00 -23.32 10.92
N SER A 417 14.33 -22.92 9.84
CA SER A 417 14.95 -22.15 8.75
C SER A 417 15.50 -20.82 9.25
N THR A 418 14.79 -20.12 10.14
CA THR A 418 15.26 -18.88 10.78
C THR A 418 16.54 -19.10 11.57
N LEU A 419 16.57 -20.13 12.42
CA LEU A 419 17.73 -20.46 13.24
C LEU A 419 18.97 -20.79 12.38
N GLU A 420 18.77 -21.57 11.31
CA GLU A 420 19.82 -21.90 10.34
C GLU A 420 20.31 -20.67 9.58
N ALA A 421 19.40 -19.79 9.14
CA ALA A 421 19.72 -18.55 8.44
C ALA A 421 20.50 -17.60 9.35
N ALA A 422 20.10 -17.44 10.62
CA ALA A 422 20.82 -16.65 11.61
C ALA A 422 22.25 -17.16 11.83
N CYS A 423 22.44 -18.50 11.91
CA CYS A 423 23.77 -19.11 11.99
C CYS A 423 24.62 -18.84 10.74
N LYS A 424 24.01 -18.92 9.54
CA LYS A 424 24.71 -18.61 8.27
C LYS A 424 25.10 -17.14 8.20
N ALA A 425 24.18 -16.25 8.53
CA ALA A 425 24.42 -14.80 8.57
C ALA A 425 25.53 -14.43 9.56
N ALA A 426 25.53 -15.01 10.77
CA ALA A 426 26.56 -14.78 11.76
C ALA A 426 27.95 -15.17 11.23
N ARG A 427 28.07 -16.32 10.53
CA ARG A 427 29.32 -16.76 9.90
C ARG A 427 29.78 -15.80 8.81
N LEU A 428 28.87 -15.37 7.92
CA LEU A 428 29.19 -14.43 6.84
C LEU A 428 29.69 -13.08 7.37
N LEU A 429 29.10 -12.62 8.47
CA LEU A 429 29.45 -11.36 9.10
C LEU A 429 30.63 -11.46 10.08
N ASN A 430 31.13 -12.67 10.30
CA ASN A 430 32.16 -12.97 11.28
C ASN A 430 31.82 -12.49 12.71
N VAL A 431 30.56 -12.72 13.12
CA VAL A 431 30.04 -12.42 14.44
C VAL A 431 29.69 -13.72 15.18
N LYS A 432 29.70 -13.67 16.53
CA LYS A 432 29.38 -14.84 17.36
C LYS A 432 27.89 -15.16 17.27
N SER A 433 27.55 -16.43 16.99
CA SER A 433 26.18 -16.97 17.11
C SER A 433 25.98 -17.61 18.49
N ASP A 434 24.72 -17.64 18.94
CA ASP A 434 24.34 -18.43 20.11
C ASP A 434 24.34 -19.94 19.73
N PRO A 435 25.05 -20.81 20.47
CA PRO A 435 25.05 -22.26 20.23
C PRO A 435 23.65 -22.88 20.31
N MET A 436 22.72 -22.27 21.04
CA MET A 436 21.35 -22.74 21.12
C MET A 436 20.60 -22.67 19.78
N TRP A 437 20.98 -21.73 18.89
CA TRP A 437 20.37 -21.68 17.55
C TRP A 437 20.57 -22.99 16.78
N THR A 438 21.79 -23.51 16.77
CA THR A 438 22.09 -24.82 16.13
C THR A 438 21.42 -25.95 16.88
N THR A 439 21.49 -25.96 18.22
CA THR A 439 20.94 -27.05 19.04
C THR A 439 19.43 -27.19 18.85
N VAL A 440 18.70 -26.08 18.86
CA VAL A 440 17.24 -26.08 18.68
C VAL A 440 16.90 -26.45 17.23
N ALA A 441 17.58 -25.87 16.21
CA ALA A 441 17.31 -26.16 14.80
C ALA A 441 17.46 -27.65 14.47
N GLU A 442 18.48 -28.30 15.02
CA GLU A 442 18.74 -29.73 14.79
C GLU A 442 17.72 -30.66 15.48
N LYS A 443 17.14 -30.20 16.60
CA LYS A 443 16.31 -31.02 17.47
C LYS A 443 14.85 -30.66 17.49
N LEU A 444 14.39 -29.71 16.64
CA LEU A 444 12.98 -29.38 16.52
C LEU A 444 12.17 -30.62 16.09
N CYS A 445 11.06 -30.85 16.78
CA CYS A 445 10.19 -31.99 16.56
C CYS A 445 9.40 -31.86 15.25
N PHE A 446 9.42 -32.91 14.42
CA PHE A 446 8.57 -33.04 13.23
C PHE A 446 7.94 -34.44 13.23
N ARG A 447 6.67 -34.49 13.61
CA ARG A 447 5.92 -35.74 13.59
C ARG A 447 5.78 -36.29 12.18
N LYS A 448 5.87 -37.61 12.06
CA LYS A 448 5.61 -38.34 10.81
C LYS A 448 4.36 -39.18 10.92
N LEU A 449 3.55 -39.22 9.88
CA LEU A 449 2.50 -40.19 9.69
C LEU A 449 3.07 -41.58 9.37
N ALA A 450 2.25 -42.63 9.46
CA ALA A 450 2.66 -44.01 9.19
C ALA A 450 3.24 -44.19 7.76
N ASN A 451 2.83 -43.38 6.83
CA ASN A 451 3.34 -43.38 5.44
C ASN A 451 4.63 -42.54 5.25
N GLY A 452 5.21 -42.01 6.33
CA GLY A 452 6.44 -41.20 6.28
C GLY A 452 6.26 -39.74 5.94
N VAL A 453 5.04 -39.28 5.60
CA VAL A 453 4.75 -37.86 5.33
C VAL A 453 4.80 -37.07 6.66
N THR A 454 5.28 -35.85 6.62
CA THR A 454 5.25 -34.95 7.80
C THR A 454 3.81 -34.62 8.12
N ALA A 455 3.39 -34.88 9.36
CA ALA A 455 2.08 -34.49 9.85
C ALA A 455 2.02 -33.00 10.03
N GLU A 456 0.86 -32.40 9.78
CA GLU A 456 0.66 -30.97 9.95
C GLU A 456 0.88 -30.53 11.40
N HIS A 457 0.41 -31.31 12.36
CA HIS A 457 0.60 -31.14 13.79
C HIS A 457 0.48 -32.45 14.55
N ASP A 458 0.72 -32.48 15.86
CA ASP A 458 0.78 -33.69 16.67
C ASP A 458 -0.50 -34.54 16.65
N THR A 459 -1.65 -33.93 16.51
CA THR A 459 -2.95 -34.62 16.53
C THR A 459 -3.55 -34.84 15.14
N TYR A 460 -2.81 -34.44 14.06
CA TYR A 460 -3.24 -34.67 12.68
C TYR A 460 -3.10 -36.15 12.32
N ASP A 461 -4.15 -36.75 11.79
CA ASP A 461 -4.23 -38.18 11.43
C ASP A 461 -4.13 -38.48 9.94
N GLY A 462 -4.02 -37.43 9.11
CA GLY A 462 -3.95 -37.53 7.66
C GLY A 462 -5.32 -37.43 6.97
N ALA A 463 -6.38 -37.19 7.70
CA ALA A 463 -7.69 -36.94 7.09
C ALA A 463 -7.74 -35.55 6.45
N VAL A 464 -8.40 -35.44 5.29
CA VAL A 464 -8.73 -34.16 4.68
C VAL A 464 -9.96 -33.62 5.41
N THR A 465 -9.84 -32.44 6.01
CA THR A 465 -10.96 -31.76 6.68
C THR A 465 -11.71 -30.89 5.70
#